data_86de4bc63738ca1120713895c8af9a1a
#
_entry.id   86de4bc63738ca1120713895c8af9a1a
#
_cell.length_a   1.000
_cell.length_b   1.000
_cell.length_c   1.000
_cell.angle_alpha   90.00
_cell.angle_beta   90.00
_cell.angle_gamma   90.00
#
_symmetry.space_group_name_H-M   'P 1'
#
loop_
_entity.id
_entity.type
_entity.pdbx_description
1 polymer ?
#
loop_
_entity_poly.entity_id
_entity_poly.type
_entity_poly.pdbx_seq_one_letter_code
_entity_poly.pdbx_strand_id
1 'polypeptide(L)'
;QRQMCIRDRAYDIPTMLSEATGVLKSLIAIPSLSRDEEKAADYLQNYIELQGMATGRKGNNIWCLSPMFDLNKPTLLLNSHIDTVKAVNGWRKDPFTPTQESNGKLYGLGSNDAGASVVSLLQVFLQLCRTTQKYNLIYLASCEEEVSGKGGIECVLPELPPIHFAIVGEPTEMQPAIAEKGLMVLDVTAYGKAGHAARNEGDNAIYKVLEDIAWFRDYRFEKVSPLLGPVKMSVTQINAGTQHNVIPDRCTFVVDIRSNECYSNQELFTEIQKHISCEAKARSFRLSSSHVAEQHPIVQRAVAMGRVPFGSPTLSDQALMSFPSLKMGPGKSSRSHTADEFIFIQEIEEAIGLYLELLDGATIDI
;
A
#
# COMPACT_ATOMS: atom_id res chain seq x y z
N GLN A 1 -35.28 -19.82 -1.61
CA GLN A 1 -35.63 -19.77 -3.04
C GLN A 1 -34.88 -18.65 -3.74
N ARG A 2 -34.13 -19.04 -4.81
CA ARG A 2 -33.35 -18.23 -5.75
C ARG A 2 -32.07 -17.55 -5.21
N GLN A 3 -31.07 -18.36 -4.92
CA GLN A 3 -29.74 -18.06 -5.42
C GLN A 3 -29.81 -18.06 -6.97
N MET A 4 -30.11 -16.90 -7.53
CA MET A 4 -30.01 -16.70 -8.97
C MET A 4 -28.50 -16.58 -9.24
N CYS A 5 -27.98 -17.63 -9.86
CA CYS A 5 -26.56 -17.80 -10.17
C CYS A 5 -26.01 -16.56 -10.87
N ILE A 6 -24.93 -16.00 -10.32
CA ILE A 6 -24.06 -14.97 -10.91
C ILE A 6 -23.45 -15.48 -12.24
N ARG A 7 -23.60 -16.78 -12.55
CA ARG A 7 -23.13 -17.45 -13.79
C ARG A 7 -23.81 -17.00 -15.08
N ASP A 8 -24.85 -16.17 -15.04
CA ASP A 8 -25.63 -15.81 -16.24
C ASP A 8 -25.31 -14.43 -16.83
N ARG A 9 -24.41 -13.65 -16.22
CA ARG A 9 -23.88 -12.44 -16.86
C ARG A 9 -22.56 -12.77 -17.55
N ALA A 10 -22.61 -12.95 -18.85
CA ALA A 10 -21.41 -13.09 -19.67
C ALA A 10 -20.73 -11.71 -19.79
N TYR A 11 -19.67 -11.48 -19.02
CA TYR A 11 -18.79 -10.32 -19.20
C TYR A 11 -17.88 -10.54 -20.41
N ASP A 12 -17.65 -9.50 -21.20
CA ASP A 12 -16.68 -9.53 -22.28
C ASP A 12 -15.24 -9.34 -21.76
N ILE A 13 -14.75 -10.36 -21.04
CA ILE A 13 -13.41 -10.35 -20.45
C ILE A 13 -12.31 -10.10 -21.51
N PRO A 14 -12.36 -10.70 -22.73
CA PRO A 14 -11.35 -10.42 -23.76
C PRO A 14 -11.24 -8.95 -24.15
N THR A 15 -12.35 -8.24 -24.32
CA THR A 15 -12.33 -6.78 -24.58
C THR A 15 -11.79 -6.01 -23.40
N MET A 16 -12.25 -6.30 -22.17
CA MET A 16 -11.73 -5.66 -20.95
C MET A 16 -10.23 -5.86 -20.77
N LEU A 17 -9.73 -7.08 -21.04
CA LEU A 17 -8.30 -7.40 -21.01
C LEU A 17 -7.49 -6.61 -22.03
N SER A 18 -8.01 -6.51 -23.25
CA SER A 18 -7.36 -5.73 -24.33
C SER A 18 -7.23 -4.27 -23.95
N GLU A 19 -8.29 -3.67 -23.42
CA GLU A 19 -8.30 -2.28 -22.92
C GLU A 19 -7.35 -2.11 -21.73
N ALA A 20 -7.45 -2.97 -20.71
CA ALA A 20 -6.54 -2.96 -19.56
C ALA A 20 -5.07 -3.02 -19.97
N THR A 21 -4.74 -3.95 -20.87
CA THR A 21 -3.37 -4.12 -21.36
C THR A 21 -2.89 -2.91 -22.16
N GLY A 22 -3.78 -2.29 -22.95
CA GLY A 22 -3.48 -1.06 -23.70
C GLY A 22 -3.16 0.11 -22.78
N VAL A 23 -3.99 0.33 -21.74
CA VAL A 23 -3.78 1.37 -20.73
C VAL A 23 -2.49 1.11 -19.94
N LEU A 24 -2.23 -0.15 -19.53
CA LEU A 24 -1.02 -0.51 -18.80
C LEU A 24 0.25 -0.22 -19.60
N LYS A 25 0.26 -0.59 -20.88
CA LYS A 25 1.39 -0.27 -21.77
C LYS A 25 1.64 1.22 -21.89
N SER A 26 0.59 2.01 -21.95
CA SER A 26 0.71 3.48 -21.98
C SER A 26 1.24 4.03 -20.66
N LEU A 27 0.78 3.53 -19.52
CA LEU A 27 1.29 3.93 -18.21
C LEU A 27 2.77 3.57 -18.03
N ILE A 28 3.20 2.36 -18.42
CA ILE A 28 4.62 1.96 -18.42
C ILE A 28 5.48 2.93 -19.24
N ALA A 29 4.98 3.37 -20.41
CA ALA A 29 5.71 4.28 -21.29
C ALA A 29 5.81 5.71 -20.76
N ILE A 30 5.06 6.06 -19.72
CA ILE A 30 5.07 7.35 -19.07
C ILE A 30 5.79 7.23 -17.71
N PRO A 31 7.04 7.73 -17.55
CA PRO A 31 7.69 7.74 -16.24
C PRO A 31 6.82 8.43 -15.20
N SER A 32 6.59 7.76 -14.08
CA SER A 32 5.71 8.24 -12.99
C SER A 32 6.35 7.98 -11.62
N LEU A 33 7.56 8.47 -11.42
CA LEU A 33 8.22 8.40 -10.12
C LEU A 33 7.38 9.14 -9.08
N SER A 34 7.39 8.66 -7.84
CA SER A 34 6.67 9.32 -6.74
C SER A 34 6.96 10.83 -6.70
N ARG A 35 5.90 11.64 -6.73
CA ARG A 35 5.87 13.11 -6.83
C ARG A 35 6.11 13.69 -8.24
N ASP A 36 6.25 12.85 -9.27
CA ASP A 36 6.41 13.24 -10.67
C ASP A 36 5.45 12.44 -11.58
N GLU A 37 4.19 12.24 -11.10
CA GLU A 37 3.19 11.41 -11.76
C GLU A 37 2.25 12.20 -12.68
N GLU A 38 2.44 13.51 -12.84
CA GLU A 38 1.50 14.41 -13.53
C GLU A 38 1.07 13.88 -14.90
N LYS A 39 2.02 13.42 -15.72
CA LYS A 39 1.73 12.90 -17.06
C LYS A 39 0.95 11.60 -17.06
N ALA A 40 1.23 10.71 -16.10
CA ALA A 40 0.49 9.46 -15.95
C ALA A 40 -0.95 9.76 -15.47
N ALA A 41 -1.08 10.71 -14.55
CA ALA A 41 -2.36 11.20 -14.07
C ALA A 41 -3.18 11.83 -15.20
N ASP A 42 -2.58 12.72 -16.03
CA ASP A 42 -3.24 13.34 -17.19
C ASP A 42 -3.71 12.28 -18.18
N TYR A 43 -2.87 11.29 -18.49
CA TYR A 43 -3.23 10.19 -19.39
C TYR A 43 -4.43 9.40 -18.86
N LEU A 44 -4.38 9.01 -17.59
CA LEU A 44 -5.43 8.19 -16.99
C LEU A 44 -6.75 8.97 -16.85
N GLN A 45 -6.69 10.24 -16.48
CA GLN A 45 -7.84 11.13 -16.42
C GLN A 45 -8.52 11.22 -17.79
N ASN A 46 -7.76 11.54 -18.84
CA ASN A 46 -8.27 11.60 -20.19
C ASN A 46 -8.90 10.28 -20.65
N TYR A 47 -8.26 9.15 -20.33
CA TYR A 47 -8.81 7.83 -20.66
C TYR A 47 -10.17 7.61 -20.00
N ILE A 48 -10.30 7.90 -18.69
CA ILE A 48 -11.55 7.74 -17.94
C ILE A 48 -12.66 8.64 -18.47
N GLU A 49 -12.32 9.89 -18.81
CA GLU A 49 -13.28 10.86 -19.38
C GLU A 49 -13.76 10.42 -20.77
N LEU A 50 -12.89 9.84 -21.60
CA LEU A 50 -13.27 9.23 -22.89
C LEU A 50 -14.23 8.03 -22.73
N GLN A 51 -14.22 7.36 -21.59
CA GLN A 51 -15.21 6.31 -21.25
C GLN A 51 -16.56 6.91 -20.78
N GLY A 52 -16.71 8.24 -20.79
CA GLY A 52 -17.93 8.93 -20.40
C GLY A 52 -18.09 9.13 -18.89
N MET A 53 -17.03 8.95 -18.11
CA MET A 53 -17.05 9.15 -16.65
C MET A 53 -16.52 10.53 -16.29
N ALA A 54 -17.22 11.22 -15.39
CA ALA A 54 -16.72 12.47 -14.80
C ALA A 54 -15.63 12.15 -13.76
N THR A 55 -14.53 12.89 -13.81
CA THR A 55 -13.41 12.72 -12.90
C THR A 55 -13.29 13.86 -11.91
N GLY A 56 -12.79 13.58 -10.71
CA GLY A 56 -12.21 14.53 -9.78
C GLY A 56 -10.69 14.39 -9.76
N ARG A 57 -9.98 15.46 -9.43
CA ARG A 57 -8.52 15.48 -9.33
C ARG A 57 -8.04 16.33 -8.17
N LYS A 58 -7.03 15.83 -7.45
CA LYS A 58 -6.28 16.60 -6.46
C LYS A 58 -4.81 16.23 -6.51
N GLY A 59 -3.96 17.17 -6.94
CA GLY A 59 -2.59 16.87 -7.32
C GLY A 59 -2.56 15.86 -8.47
N ASN A 60 -1.87 14.74 -8.25
CA ASN A 60 -1.80 13.65 -9.22
C ASN A 60 -2.75 12.48 -8.90
N ASN A 61 -3.58 12.62 -7.87
CA ASN A 61 -4.64 11.66 -7.58
C ASN A 61 -5.86 11.92 -8.46
N ILE A 62 -6.45 10.87 -9.01
CA ILE A 62 -7.63 10.94 -9.88
C ILE A 62 -8.67 9.97 -9.38
N TRP A 63 -9.91 10.43 -9.29
CA TRP A 63 -11.03 9.56 -8.92
C TRP A 63 -12.25 9.77 -9.79
N CYS A 64 -13.13 8.80 -9.78
CA CYS A 64 -14.46 8.91 -10.34
C CYS A 64 -15.47 8.13 -9.48
N LEU A 65 -16.70 8.62 -9.48
CA LEU A 65 -17.82 8.03 -8.76
C LEU A 65 -18.73 7.29 -9.74
N SER A 66 -19.38 6.23 -9.27
CA SER A 66 -20.42 5.56 -10.05
C SER A 66 -21.54 6.53 -10.40
N PRO A 67 -22.13 6.45 -11.59
CA PRO A 67 -23.33 7.20 -11.93
C PRO A 67 -24.46 6.92 -10.93
N MET A 68 -25.33 7.88 -10.67
CA MET A 68 -26.44 7.76 -9.72
C MET A 68 -25.98 7.39 -8.30
N PHE A 69 -24.95 8.09 -7.81
CA PHE A 69 -24.47 7.94 -6.44
C PHE A 69 -25.61 8.21 -5.44
N ASP A 70 -25.88 7.26 -4.53
CA ASP A 70 -26.98 7.32 -3.57
C ASP A 70 -26.39 7.32 -2.13
N LEU A 71 -26.57 8.41 -1.40
CA LEU A 71 -26.05 8.57 -0.04
C LEU A 71 -26.66 7.57 0.97
N ASN A 72 -27.74 6.87 0.62
CA ASN A 72 -28.35 5.83 1.45
C ASN A 72 -27.72 4.45 1.24
N LYS A 73 -26.82 4.32 0.28
CA LYS A 73 -26.10 3.05 0.02
C LYS A 73 -24.69 3.11 0.61
N PRO A 74 -24.15 1.98 1.10
CA PRO A 74 -22.75 1.92 1.45
C PRO A 74 -21.87 2.18 0.22
N THR A 75 -20.64 2.64 0.45
CA THR A 75 -19.69 2.99 -0.60
C THR A 75 -18.48 2.08 -0.54
N LEU A 76 -18.16 1.47 -1.68
CA LEU A 76 -16.93 0.71 -1.93
C LEU A 76 -15.92 1.57 -2.68
N LEU A 77 -14.71 1.71 -2.13
CA LEU A 77 -13.57 2.31 -2.79
C LEU A 77 -12.71 1.22 -3.45
N LEU A 78 -12.41 1.39 -4.73
CA LEU A 78 -11.40 0.63 -5.48
C LEU A 78 -10.19 1.54 -5.70
N ASN A 79 -9.10 1.28 -4.99
CA ASN A 79 -7.90 2.11 -5.00
C ASN A 79 -6.68 1.32 -5.49
N SER A 80 -5.82 1.95 -6.25
CA SER A 80 -4.45 1.50 -6.50
C SER A 80 -3.58 2.69 -6.91
N HIS A 81 -2.25 2.59 -6.74
CA HIS A 81 -1.34 3.69 -6.99
C HIS A 81 -0.77 3.68 -8.41
N ILE A 82 -0.46 4.89 -8.93
CA ILE A 82 0.12 5.09 -10.26
C ILE A 82 1.60 5.44 -10.23
N ASP A 83 2.13 5.77 -9.05
CA ASP A 83 3.56 6.06 -8.90
C ASP A 83 4.40 4.80 -8.86
N THR A 84 5.68 4.98 -9.15
CA THR A 84 6.69 3.93 -9.14
C THR A 84 7.92 4.36 -8.37
N VAL A 85 8.68 3.39 -7.86
CA VAL A 85 10.06 3.62 -7.41
C VAL A 85 10.97 3.96 -8.59
N LYS A 86 12.20 4.42 -8.31
CA LYS A 86 13.23 4.51 -9.33
C LYS A 86 13.63 3.13 -9.82
N ALA A 87 13.86 3.00 -11.13
CA ALA A 87 14.41 1.77 -11.69
C ALA A 87 15.74 1.40 -10.98
N VAL A 88 15.80 0.18 -10.45
CA VAL A 88 17.00 -0.35 -9.81
C VAL A 88 18.06 -0.72 -10.88
N ASN A 89 19.30 -0.91 -10.45
CA ASN A 89 20.36 -1.40 -11.36
C ASN A 89 20.06 -2.84 -11.83
N GLY A 90 20.51 -3.19 -13.01
CA GLY A 90 20.42 -4.56 -13.53
C GLY A 90 19.30 -4.81 -14.53
N TRP A 91 18.51 -3.80 -14.89
CA TRP A 91 17.54 -3.90 -15.96
C TRP A 91 18.23 -4.27 -17.28
N ARG A 92 17.74 -5.30 -17.96
CA ARG A 92 18.19 -5.73 -19.29
C ARG A 92 17.28 -5.19 -20.38
N LYS A 93 16.02 -4.88 -20.03
CA LYS A 93 15.03 -4.21 -20.88
C LYS A 93 14.94 -2.75 -20.45
N ASP A 94 14.49 -1.87 -21.33
CA ASP A 94 14.19 -0.48 -20.93
C ASP A 94 12.96 -0.49 -20.00
N PRO A 95 13.07 0.03 -18.75
CA PRO A 95 11.98 0.05 -17.78
C PRO A 95 10.76 0.82 -18.26
N PHE A 96 10.90 1.75 -19.20
CA PHE A 96 9.82 2.59 -19.74
C PHE A 96 9.38 2.17 -21.15
N THR A 97 9.87 1.05 -21.66
CA THR A 97 9.40 0.48 -22.92
C THR A 97 8.61 -0.81 -22.66
N PRO A 98 7.27 -0.77 -22.77
CA PRO A 98 6.44 -1.95 -22.50
C PRO A 98 6.79 -3.08 -23.48
N THR A 99 7.45 -4.11 -23.00
CA THR A 99 7.92 -5.23 -23.80
C THR A 99 7.11 -6.48 -23.48
N GLN A 100 6.28 -6.90 -24.43
CA GLN A 100 5.50 -8.15 -24.30
C GLN A 100 6.19 -9.29 -25.01
N GLU A 101 6.40 -10.42 -24.33
CA GLU A 101 6.94 -11.65 -24.87
C GLU A 101 5.83 -12.65 -25.22
N SER A 102 6.17 -13.63 -26.08
CA SER A 102 5.23 -14.66 -26.52
C SER A 102 4.71 -15.57 -25.40
N ASN A 103 5.42 -15.63 -24.26
CA ASN A 103 5.03 -16.37 -23.08
C ASN A 103 3.98 -15.62 -22.22
N GLY A 104 3.52 -14.46 -22.67
CA GLY A 104 2.53 -13.63 -21.97
C GLY A 104 3.09 -12.65 -20.95
N LYS A 105 4.41 -12.56 -20.76
CA LYS A 105 5.02 -11.56 -19.88
C LYS A 105 4.98 -10.18 -20.51
N LEU A 106 4.54 -9.19 -19.78
CA LEU A 106 4.65 -7.78 -20.09
C LEU A 106 5.63 -7.13 -19.11
N TYR A 107 6.79 -6.76 -19.59
CA TYR A 107 7.84 -6.09 -18.83
C TYR A 107 7.64 -4.58 -18.82
N GLY A 108 8.00 -3.96 -17.73
CA GLY A 108 8.05 -2.52 -17.52
C GLY A 108 7.99 -2.15 -16.06
N LEU A 109 8.59 -1.04 -15.68
CA LEU A 109 8.55 -0.52 -14.31
C LEU A 109 7.10 -0.17 -13.95
N GLY A 110 6.63 -0.63 -12.79
CA GLY A 110 5.24 -0.46 -12.36
C GLY A 110 4.24 -1.39 -13.07
N SER A 111 4.69 -2.34 -13.90
CA SER A 111 3.78 -3.31 -14.53
C SER A 111 3.11 -4.24 -13.52
N ASN A 112 3.85 -4.64 -12.47
CA ASN A 112 3.40 -5.50 -11.38
C ASN A 112 2.99 -4.66 -10.15
N ASP A 113 3.72 -3.59 -9.84
CA ASP A 113 3.56 -2.76 -8.65
C ASP A 113 3.32 -1.28 -9.04
N ALA A 114 2.05 -0.78 -9.12
CA ALA A 114 0.82 -1.58 -9.05
C ALA A 114 -0.05 -1.39 -10.32
N GLY A 115 0.57 -1.10 -11.48
CA GLY A 115 -0.14 -0.79 -12.74
C GLY A 115 -1.15 -1.86 -13.16
N ALA A 116 -0.83 -3.15 -13.00
CA ALA A 116 -1.77 -4.23 -13.28
C ALA A 116 -3.04 -4.12 -12.41
N SER A 117 -2.91 -3.73 -11.14
CA SER A 117 -4.05 -3.49 -10.25
C SER A 117 -4.82 -2.24 -10.66
N VAL A 118 -4.12 -1.14 -11.01
CA VAL A 118 -4.74 0.10 -11.52
C VAL A 118 -5.70 -0.20 -12.66
N VAL A 119 -5.20 -0.92 -13.68
CA VAL A 119 -6.01 -1.17 -14.88
C VAL A 119 -7.08 -2.22 -14.67
N SER A 120 -6.82 -3.25 -13.86
CA SER A 120 -7.82 -4.29 -13.56
C SER A 120 -9.01 -3.70 -12.79
N LEU A 121 -8.74 -2.92 -11.73
CA LEU A 121 -9.78 -2.26 -10.93
C LEU A 121 -10.54 -1.21 -11.74
N LEU A 122 -9.87 -0.49 -12.65
CA LEU A 122 -10.53 0.46 -13.54
C LEU A 122 -11.53 -0.22 -14.47
N GLN A 123 -11.15 -1.32 -15.12
CA GLN A 123 -12.07 -2.05 -16.00
C GLN A 123 -13.25 -2.62 -15.23
N VAL A 124 -13.03 -3.15 -14.05
CA VAL A 124 -14.07 -3.66 -13.16
C VAL A 124 -15.02 -2.53 -12.73
N PHE A 125 -14.49 -1.37 -12.33
CA PHE A 125 -15.28 -0.20 -12.01
C PHE A 125 -16.18 0.22 -13.17
N LEU A 126 -15.62 0.40 -14.37
CA LEU A 126 -16.36 0.80 -15.57
C LEU A 126 -17.45 -0.21 -15.92
N GLN A 127 -17.18 -1.49 -15.76
CA GLN A 127 -18.16 -2.55 -16.04
C GLN A 127 -19.29 -2.59 -15.00
N LEU A 128 -18.96 -2.50 -13.71
CA LEU A 128 -19.96 -2.53 -12.64
C LEU A 128 -20.86 -1.28 -12.64
N CYS A 129 -20.34 -0.13 -13.10
CA CYS A 129 -21.12 1.09 -13.28
C CYS A 129 -22.22 0.98 -14.35
N ARG A 130 -22.15 -0.02 -15.25
CA ARG A 130 -23.20 -0.29 -16.27
C ARG A 130 -24.42 -1.01 -15.69
N THR A 131 -24.34 -1.47 -14.46
CA THR A 131 -25.41 -2.22 -13.78
C THR A 131 -25.70 -1.64 -12.41
N THR A 132 -26.94 -1.78 -11.94
CA THR A 132 -27.31 -1.32 -10.59
C THR A 132 -26.70 -2.23 -9.54
N GLN A 133 -25.87 -1.65 -8.68
CA GLN A 133 -25.30 -2.33 -7.52
C GLN A 133 -26.05 -1.95 -6.23
N LYS A 134 -25.90 -2.77 -5.19
CA LYS A 134 -26.44 -2.50 -3.85
C LYS A 134 -25.62 -1.45 -3.09
N TYR A 135 -24.52 -1.00 -3.67
CA TYR A 135 -23.54 -0.07 -3.10
C TYR A 135 -23.08 0.95 -4.15
N ASN A 136 -22.54 2.05 -3.69
CA ASN A 136 -21.85 3.00 -4.55
C ASN A 136 -20.43 2.52 -4.83
N LEU A 137 -19.88 2.92 -5.96
CA LEU A 137 -18.49 2.67 -6.32
C LEU A 137 -17.72 3.99 -6.44
N ILE A 138 -16.51 4.00 -5.91
CA ILE A 138 -15.49 5.01 -6.18
C ILE A 138 -14.27 4.26 -6.72
N TYR A 139 -13.74 4.72 -7.86
CA TYR A 139 -12.40 4.36 -8.32
C TYR A 139 -11.44 5.48 -7.98
N LEU A 140 -10.29 5.17 -7.43
CA LEU A 140 -9.24 6.13 -7.09
C LEU A 140 -7.88 5.59 -7.52
N ALA A 141 -7.25 6.29 -8.44
CA ALA A 141 -5.84 6.14 -8.77
C ALA A 141 -5.03 7.15 -7.94
N SER A 142 -4.31 6.65 -6.96
CA SER A 142 -3.52 7.46 -6.02
C SER A 142 -2.09 7.67 -6.51
N CYS A 143 -1.43 8.70 -5.99
CA CYS A 143 -0.01 8.99 -6.19
C CYS A 143 0.75 8.97 -4.87
N GLU A 144 2.08 9.08 -4.92
CA GLU A 144 2.99 9.13 -3.77
C GLU A 144 2.87 7.96 -2.78
N GLU A 145 2.34 6.79 -3.19
CA GLU A 145 2.20 5.62 -2.33
C GLU A 145 3.58 5.11 -1.88
N GLU A 146 4.51 4.94 -2.81
CA GLU A 146 5.84 4.37 -2.63
C GLU A 146 6.75 5.18 -1.66
N VAL A 147 6.36 6.41 -1.38
CA VAL A 147 7.02 7.29 -0.41
C VAL A 147 6.11 7.67 0.75
N SER A 148 4.94 7.07 0.84
CA SER A 148 3.89 7.40 1.81
C SER A 148 3.70 8.92 1.90
N GLY A 149 3.60 9.59 0.75
CA GLY A 149 3.60 11.04 0.65
C GLY A 149 2.29 11.68 1.10
N LYS A 150 2.36 12.92 1.59
CA LYS A 150 1.17 13.67 2.01
C LYS A 150 0.32 14.16 0.86
N GLY A 151 0.87 14.21 -0.35
CA GLY A 151 0.14 14.53 -1.59
C GLY A 151 -0.61 13.33 -2.18
N GLY A 152 -0.43 12.12 -1.62
CA GLY A 152 -1.10 10.90 -2.02
C GLY A 152 -2.53 10.79 -1.52
N ILE A 153 -2.97 9.57 -1.24
CA ILE A 153 -4.36 9.27 -0.86
C ILE A 153 -4.86 10.09 0.34
N GLU A 154 -3.99 10.36 1.30
CA GLU A 154 -4.33 11.11 2.53
C GLU A 154 -4.98 12.47 2.23
N CYS A 155 -4.52 13.17 1.18
CA CYS A 155 -5.09 14.46 0.83
C CYS A 155 -6.43 14.35 0.07
N VAL A 156 -6.76 13.20 -0.49
CA VAL A 156 -7.98 12.98 -1.29
C VAL A 156 -9.13 12.46 -0.45
N LEU A 157 -8.87 11.61 0.54
CA LEU A 157 -9.94 11.00 1.35
C LEU A 157 -10.96 12.00 1.90
N PRO A 158 -10.57 13.21 2.37
CA PRO A 158 -11.54 14.21 2.85
C PRO A 158 -12.43 14.81 1.75
N GLU A 159 -12.06 14.69 0.48
CA GLU A 159 -12.83 15.19 -0.68
C GLU A 159 -13.89 14.19 -1.14
N LEU A 160 -13.77 12.92 -0.71
CA LEU A 160 -14.64 11.83 -1.14
C LEU A 160 -15.87 11.70 -0.22
N PRO A 161 -17.00 11.20 -0.75
CA PRO A 161 -18.11 10.78 0.09
C PRO A 161 -17.68 9.75 1.13
N PRO A 162 -18.46 9.53 2.21
CA PRO A 162 -18.16 8.51 3.22
C PRO A 162 -17.92 7.14 2.58
N ILE A 163 -16.81 6.51 2.94
CA ILE A 163 -16.40 5.19 2.45
C ILE A 163 -16.64 4.17 3.56
N HIS A 164 -17.22 3.02 3.21
CA HIS A 164 -17.57 1.95 4.16
C HIS A 164 -16.63 0.76 4.04
N PHE A 165 -16.05 0.55 2.86
CA PHE A 165 -15.08 -0.51 2.61
C PHE A 165 -14.16 -0.13 1.45
N ALA A 166 -12.91 -0.60 1.47
CA ALA A 166 -12.00 -0.43 0.34
C ALA A 166 -11.33 -1.74 -0.06
N ILE A 167 -11.05 -1.84 -1.37
CA ILE A 167 -10.10 -2.79 -1.94
C ILE A 167 -8.91 -1.98 -2.46
N VAL A 168 -7.73 -2.28 -1.93
CA VAL A 168 -6.47 -1.70 -2.37
C VAL A 168 -5.76 -2.68 -3.28
N GLY A 169 -5.58 -2.29 -4.53
CA GLY A 169 -4.95 -3.11 -5.57
C GLY A 169 -3.44 -3.11 -5.43
N GLU A 170 -2.90 -4.24 -4.98
CA GLU A 170 -1.49 -4.51 -4.76
C GLU A 170 -1.16 -5.95 -5.18
N PRO A 171 0.11 -6.28 -5.51
CA PRO A 171 0.47 -7.61 -5.96
C PRO A 171 0.38 -8.66 -4.84
N THR A 172 -0.73 -9.39 -4.78
CA THR A 172 -1.02 -10.43 -3.77
C THR A 172 -1.37 -11.79 -4.37
N GLU A 173 -1.16 -11.99 -5.67
CA GLU A 173 -1.62 -13.19 -6.40
C GLU A 173 -3.14 -13.40 -6.25
N MET A 174 -3.90 -12.30 -6.17
CA MET A 174 -5.34 -12.31 -5.92
C MET A 174 -5.74 -13.00 -4.60
N GLN A 175 -4.85 -13.09 -3.62
CA GLN A 175 -5.19 -13.52 -2.27
C GLN A 175 -5.56 -12.28 -1.42
N PRO A 176 -6.60 -12.35 -0.59
CA PRO A 176 -7.02 -11.22 0.23
C PRO A 176 -6.11 -11.06 1.44
N ALA A 177 -5.29 -10.00 1.46
CA ALA A 177 -4.57 -9.60 2.66
C ALA A 177 -5.55 -8.83 3.56
N ILE A 178 -6.02 -9.48 4.62
CA ILE A 178 -7.03 -8.96 5.55
C ILE A 178 -6.43 -8.22 6.75
N ALA A 179 -5.12 -8.19 6.83
CA ALA A 179 -4.36 -7.40 7.78
C ALA A 179 -3.03 -6.97 7.17
N GLU A 180 -2.53 -5.81 7.56
CA GLU A 180 -1.28 -5.23 7.08
C GLU A 180 -0.53 -4.57 8.23
N LYS A 181 0.81 -4.73 8.28
CA LYS A 181 1.65 -4.06 9.28
C LYS A 181 1.70 -2.57 9.03
N GLY A 182 1.56 -1.79 10.12
CA GLY A 182 1.84 -0.36 10.10
C GLY A 182 3.34 -0.07 10.19
N LEU A 183 3.68 1.21 10.12
CA LEU A 183 5.06 1.71 10.20
C LEU A 183 5.17 2.93 11.10
N MET A 184 6.11 2.88 12.03
CA MET A 184 6.59 4.04 12.76
C MET A 184 8.11 4.03 12.77
N VAL A 185 8.73 5.17 12.45
CA VAL A 185 10.18 5.32 12.49
C VAL A 185 10.53 6.27 13.62
N LEU A 186 11.46 5.86 14.49
CA LEU A 186 11.97 6.70 15.56
C LEU A 186 13.39 7.16 15.27
N ASP A 187 13.63 8.45 15.47
CA ASP A 187 14.96 9.03 15.64
C ASP A 187 15.25 9.11 17.13
N VAL A 188 16.30 8.43 17.57
CA VAL A 188 16.69 8.36 18.99
C VAL A 188 18.07 9.01 19.17
N THR A 189 18.20 9.87 20.18
CA THR A 189 19.42 10.63 20.44
C THR A 189 19.84 10.52 21.91
N ALA A 190 21.09 10.15 22.13
CA ALA A 190 21.76 10.30 23.40
C ALA A 190 22.71 11.50 23.37
N TYR A 191 22.68 12.27 24.43
CA TYR A 191 23.59 13.39 24.65
C TYR A 191 24.60 13.03 25.73
N GLY A 192 25.85 13.34 25.47
CA GLY A 192 26.97 13.19 26.38
C GLY A 192 27.75 14.50 26.54
N LYS A 193 29.00 14.38 26.80
CA LYS A 193 29.95 15.51 26.91
C LYS A 193 31.26 15.13 26.26
N ALA A 194 31.74 15.95 25.32
CA ALA A 194 33.03 15.75 24.69
C ALA A 194 34.21 15.85 25.70
N GLY A 195 35.23 15.08 25.47
CA GLY A 195 36.45 15.08 26.26
C GLY A 195 37.59 14.33 25.56
N HIS A 196 38.79 14.42 26.07
CA HIS A 196 39.94 13.68 25.52
C HIS A 196 39.86 12.21 25.98
N ALA A 197 39.90 11.26 25.02
CA ALA A 197 39.74 9.84 25.32
C ALA A 197 40.79 9.24 26.27
N ALA A 198 42.00 9.87 26.36
CA ALA A 198 43.03 9.45 27.29
C ALA A 198 42.85 10.00 28.71
N ARG A 199 41.82 10.78 29.01
CA ARG A 199 41.55 11.38 30.30
C ARG A 199 40.17 10.91 30.82
N ASN A 200 40.02 10.92 32.14
CA ASN A 200 38.70 10.62 32.76
C ASN A 200 37.77 11.87 32.70
N GLU A 201 37.63 12.42 31.50
CA GLU A 201 36.84 13.61 31.19
C GLU A 201 35.79 13.23 30.13
N GLY A 202 34.65 13.92 30.17
CA GLY A 202 33.61 13.67 29.20
C GLY A 202 32.57 12.63 29.69
N ASP A 203 31.54 12.45 28.87
CA ASP A 203 30.43 11.53 29.09
C ASP A 203 30.08 10.92 27.74
N ASN A 204 30.35 9.63 27.56
CA ASN A 204 30.33 8.98 26.27
C ASN A 204 28.89 8.64 25.81
N ALA A 205 28.42 9.38 24.81
CA ALA A 205 27.09 9.17 24.24
C ALA A 205 26.89 7.77 23.61
N ILE A 206 27.97 7.13 23.12
CA ILE A 206 27.89 5.75 22.61
C ILE A 206 27.50 4.77 23.72
N TYR A 207 28.09 4.92 24.91
CA TYR A 207 27.79 4.00 26.01
C TYR A 207 26.34 4.15 26.51
N LYS A 208 25.79 5.36 26.42
CA LYS A 208 24.40 5.63 26.83
C LYS A 208 23.36 4.92 25.96
N VAL A 209 23.63 4.74 24.67
CA VAL A 209 22.65 4.08 23.77
C VAL A 209 22.67 2.56 23.86
N LEU A 210 23.69 1.94 24.44
CA LEU A 210 23.84 0.48 24.43
C LEU A 210 22.68 -0.23 25.14
N GLU A 211 22.24 0.29 26.28
CA GLU A 211 21.12 -0.29 27.04
C GLU A 211 19.79 -0.13 26.29
N ASP A 212 19.54 1.04 25.70
CA ASP A 212 18.34 1.29 24.93
C ASP A 212 18.32 0.43 23.65
N ILE A 213 19.45 0.28 22.94
CA ILE A 213 19.55 -0.61 21.77
C ILE A 213 19.29 -2.06 22.17
N ALA A 214 19.85 -2.52 23.31
CA ALA A 214 19.59 -3.86 23.83
C ALA A 214 18.11 -4.04 24.16
N TRP A 215 17.47 -3.02 24.77
CA TRP A 215 16.06 -3.03 25.02
C TRP A 215 15.24 -3.16 23.72
N PHE A 216 15.48 -2.37 22.67
CA PHE A 216 14.81 -2.48 21.39
C PHE A 216 14.97 -3.86 20.73
N ARG A 217 16.13 -4.50 20.90
CA ARG A 217 16.39 -5.86 20.42
C ARG A 217 15.56 -6.90 21.16
N ASP A 218 15.45 -6.78 22.49
CA ASP A 218 15.01 -7.87 23.36
C ASP A 218 13.57 -7.73 23.85
N TYR A 219 13.01 -6.51 23.87
CA TYR A 219 11.64 -6.27 24.33
C TYR A 219 10.61 -6.87 23.37
N ARG A 220 9.56 -7.43 23.95
CA ARG A 220 8.43 -8.01 23.21
C ARG A 220 7.13 -7.45 23.76
N PHE A 221 6.31 -6.86 22.88
CA PHE A 221 4.97 -6.42 23.21
C PHE A 221 4.05 -7.63 23.45
N GLU A 222 3.15 -7.54 24.41
CA GLU A 222 2.32 -8.67 24.85
C GLU A 222 1.31 -9.12 23.80
N LYS A 223 0.64 -8.17 23.12
CA LYS A 223 -0.41 -8.49 22.15
C LYS A 223 0.24 -8.90 20.83
N VAL A 224 0.01 -10.14 20.47
CA VAL A 224 0.50 -10.75 19.23
C VAL A 224 -0.68 -10.98 18.29
N SER A 225 -0.58 -10.47 17.06
CA SER A 225 -1.58 -10.70 16.03
C SER A 225 -1.51 -12.14 15.52
N PRO A 226 -2.65 -12.83 15.39
CA PRO A 226 -2.68 -14.14 14.77
C PRO A 226 -2.28 -14.13 13.28
N LEU A 227 -2.46 -12.99 12.60
CA LEU A 227 -2.15 -12.83 11.17
C LEU A 227 -0.79 -12.18 10.93
N LEU A 228 -0.44 -11.16 11.71
CA LEU A 228 0.77 -10.34 11.50
C LEU A 228 1.92 -10.69 12.44
N GLY A 229 1.65 -11.51 13.47
CA GLY A 229 2.61 -11.82 14.50
C GLY A 229 2.88 -10.67 15.45
N PRO A 230 4.03 -10.67 16.16
CA PRO A 230 4.38 -9.63 17.11
C PRO A 230 4.74 -8.30 16.42
N VAL A 231 4.65 -7.21 17.19
CA VAL A 231 5.30 -5.94 16.81
C VAL A 231 6.79 -6.18 16.64
N LYS A 232 7.35 -5.69 15.54
CA LYS A 232 8.78 -5.84 15.24
C LYS A 232 9.47 -4.49 15.37
N MET A 233 10.55 -4.45 16.15
CA MET A 233 11.44 -3.30 16.25
C MET A 233 12.83 -3.67 15.73
N SER A 234 13.43 -2.80 14.92
CA SER A 234 14.77 -3.03 14.37
C SER A 234 15.56 -1.74 14.37
N VAL A 235 16.69 -1.72 15.05
CA VAL A 235 17.67 -0.62 14.92
C VAL A 235 18.35 -0.79 13.57
N THR A 236 18.23 0.22 12.70
CA THR A 236 18.66 0.14 11.29
C THR A 236 19.83 1.05 10.95
N GLN A 237 20.06 2.09 11.75
CA GLN A 237 21.14 3.05 11.57
C GLN A 237 21.68 3.47 12.93
N ILE A 238 23.00 3.72 13.02
CA ILE A 238 23.65 4.32 14.18
C ILE A 238 24.81 5.21 13.73
N ASN A 239 24.91 6.40 14.32
CA ASN A 239 25.98 7.37 14.03
C ASN A 239 26.49 8.04 15.30
N ALA A 240 27.81 8.05 15.49
CA ALA A 240 28.49 8.72 16.61
C ALA A 240 29.97 8.94 16.33
N GLY A 241 30.53 9.95 17.01
CA GLY A 241 31.97 10.24 17.00
C GLY A 241 32.47 10.86 15.70
N THR A 242 33.61 11.52 15.78
CA THR A 242 34.28 12.19 14.66
C THR A 242 35.77 11.85 14.56
N GLN A 243 36.41 11.59 15.70
CA GLN A 243 37.83 11.27 15.81
C GLN A 243 38.08 10.24 16.90
N HIS A 244 39.12 9.41 16.74
CA HIS A 244 39.41 8.29 17.65
C HIS A 244 39.80 8.71 19.07
N ASN A 245 40.28 9.95 19.24
CA ASN A 245 40.76 10.49 20.52
C ASN A 245 39.78 11.47 21.20
N VAL A 246 38.54 11.57 20.70
CA VAL A 246 37.50 12.44 21.24
C VAL A 246 36.35 11.58 21.73
N ILE A 247 35.95 11.75 23.01
CA ILE A 247 34.72 11.14 23.56
C ILE A 247 33.54 11.78 22.84
N PRO A 248 32.65 11.00 22.22
CA PRO A 248 31.47 11.53 21.50
C PRO A 248 30.45 12.10 22.47
N ASP A 249 30.03 13.34 22.21
CA ASP A 249 28.99 14.06 22.95
C ASP A 249 27.57 13.82 22.42
N ARG A 250 27.44 13.11 21.28
CA ARG A 250 26.17 12.75 20.68
C ARG A 250 26.27 11.39 20.00
N CYS A 251 25.24 10.59 20.19
CA CYS A 251 24.99 9.37 19.43
C CYS A 251 23.53 9.35 18.98
N THR A 252 23.30 9.06 17.71
CA THR A 252 21.95 8.95 17.15
C THR A 252 21.76 7.56 16.54
N PHE A 253 20.57 7.01 16.68
CA PHE A 253 20.18 5.78 15.97
C PHE A 253 18.73 5.84 15.51
N VAL A 254 18.41 5.03 14.51
CA VAL A 254 17.07 4.96 13.91
C VAL A 254 16.45 3.59 14.18
N VAL A 255 15.19 3.58 14.57
CA VAL A 255 14.42 2.35 14.80
C VAL A 255 13.25 2.28 13.83
N ASP A 256 13.21 1.23 13.02
CA ASP A 256 12.05 0.83 12.21
C ASP A 256 11.11 -0.03 13.07
N ILE A 257 9.86 0.39 13.22
CA ILE A 257 8.85 -0.29 14.03
C ILE A 257 7.70 -0.68 13.14
N ARG A 258 7.42 -1.99 13.06
CA ARG A 258 6.30 -2.57 12.33
C ARG A 258 5.22 -2.97 13.31
N SER A 259 4.18 -2.13 13.40
CA SER A 259 3.02 -2.37 14.27
C SER A 259 2.10 -3.45 13.72
N ASN A 260 1.26 -3.99 14.57
CA ASN A 260 0.14 -4.86 14.21
C ASN A 260 -1.18 -4.19 14.62
N GLU A 261 -2.31 -4.80 14.27
CA GLU A 261 -3.65 -4.26 14.51
C GLU A 261 -4.06 -4.19 15.99
N CYS A 262 -3.24 -4.79 16.88
CA CYS A 262 -3.51 -4.77 18.33
C CYS A 262 -3.07 -3.48 19.02
N TYR A 263 -2.29 -2.63 18.33
CA TYR A 263 -1.72 -1.40 18.87
C TYR A 263 -1.76 -0.26 17.86
N SER A 264 -2.12 0.92 18.30
CA SER A 264 -1.81 2.15 17.57
C SER A 264 -0.32 2.50 17.68
N ASN A 265 0.21 3.22 16.70
CA ASN A 265 1.58 3.72 16.76
C ASN A 265 1.81 4.63 17.99
N GLN A 266 0.79 5.39 18.42
CA GLN A 266 0.86 6.23 19.60
C GLN A 266 0.99 5.42 20.90
N GLU A 267 0.25 4.31 21.03
CA GLU A 267 0.36 3.41 22.18
C GLU A 267 1.75 2.78 22.24
N LEU A 268 2.29 2.31 21.10
CA LEU A 268 3.64 1.76 21.04
C LEU A 268 4.68 2.80 21.46
N PHE A 269 4.59 4.02 20.96
CA PHE A 269 5.53 5.09 21.31
C PHE A 269 5.47 5.44 22.79
N THR A 270 4.26 5.55 23.36
CA THR A 270 4.08 5.82 24.77
C THR A 270 4.69 4.73 25.65
N GLU A 271 4.56 3.47 25.25
CA GLU A 271 5.19 2.36 25.98
C GLU A 271 6.72 2.41 25.86
N ILE A 272 7.25 2.62 24.67
CA ILE A 272 8.70 2.74 24.42
C ILE A 272 9.33 3.82 25.30
N GLN A 273 8.69 4.99 25.39
CA GLN A 273 9.21 6.11 26.19
C GLN A 273 9.33 5.80 27.70
N LYS A 274 8.64 4.80 28.22
CA LYS A 274 8.77 4.38 29.63
C LYS A 274 10.03 3.57 29.91
N HIS A 275 10.63 3.01 28.88
CA HIS A 275 11.71 2.02 29.02
C HIS A 275 13.07 2.51 28.54
N ILE A 276 13.13 3.54 27.73
CA ILE A 276 14.36 4.09 27.21
C ILE A 276 14.79 5.35 27.95
N SER A 277 16.09 5.57 28.05
CA SER A 277 16.67 6.74 28.68
C SER A 277 16.99 7.86 27.70
N CYS A 278 17.21 7.53 26.42
CA CYS A 278 17.50 8.47 25.35
C CYS A 278 16.26 9.23 24.88
N GLU A 279 16.49 10.41 24.29
CA GLU A 279 15.42 11.20 23.68
C GLU A 279 14.95 10.50 22.38
N ALA A 280 13.71 10.06 22.33
CA ALA A 280 13.10 9.48 21.14
C ALA A 280 12.08 10.43 20.53
N LYS A 281 12.10 10.53 19.19
CA LYS A 281 11.16 11.31 18.40
C LYS A 281 10.60 10.46 17.27
N ALA A 282 9.28 10.29 17.24
CA ALA A 282 8.62 9.65 16.11
C ALA A 282 8.56 10.60 14.92
N ARG A 283 8.96 10.12 13.73
CA ARG A 283 8.82 10.89 12.50
C ARG A 283 7.37 11.12 12.13
N SER A 284 6.52 10.11 12.37
CA SER A 284 5.08 10.17 12.14
C SER A 284 4.36 9.03 12.87
N PHE A 285 3.08 9.26 13.23
CA PHE A 285 2.18 8.23 13.77
C PHE A 285 1.13 7.76 12.77
N ARG A 286 1.06 8.37 11.57
CA ARG A 286 -0.07 8.28 10.64
C ARG A 286 -0.19 6.95 9.88
N LEU A 287 0.90 6.17 9.78
CA LEU A 287 0.92 4.91 9.02
C LEU A 287 0.50 3.74 9.93
N SER A 288 -0.80 3.56 10.08
CA SER A 288 -1.38 2.57 10.97
C SER A 288 -1.40 1.17 10.36
N SER A 289 -1.41 0.14 11.21
CA SER A 289 -1.78 -1.21 10.78
C SER A 289 -3.25 -1.23 10.36
N SER A 290 -3.58 -1.98 9.33
CA SER A 290 -4.96 -2.21 8.88
C SER A 290 -5.43 -3.62 9.23
N HIS A 291 -6.75 -3.77 9.37
CA HIS A 291 -7.38 -5.07 9.60
C HIS A 291 -8.85 -5.04 9.18
N VAL A 292 -9.31 -6.15 8.61
CA VAL A 292 -10.73 -6.43 8.39
C VAL A 292 -11.07 -7.81 8.94
N ALA A 293 -12.24 -7.93 9.56
CA ALA A 293 -12.69 -9.21 10.12
C ALA A 293 -12.85 -10.28 9.02
N GLU A 294 -12.45 -11.50 9.31
CA GLU A 294 -12.65 -12.64 8.39
C GLU A 294 -14.14 -12.84 8.03
N GLN A 295 -15.04 -12.48 8.94
CA GLN A 295 -16.50 -12.60 8.75
C GLN A 295 -17.07 -11.52 7.83
N HIS A 296 -16.29 -10.51 7.42
CA HIS A 296 -16.76 -9.48 6.50
C HIS A 296 -17.27 -10.11 5.19
N PRO A 297 -18.45 -9.70 4.65
CA PRO A 297 -19.07 -10.35 3.50
C PRO A 297 -18.15 -10.50 2.28
N ILE A 298 -17.34 -9.48 1.99
CA ILE A 298 -16.36 -9.50 0.89
C ILE A 298 -15.27 -10.55 1.14
N VAL A 299 -14.76 -10.66 2.38
CA VAL A 299 -13.74 -11.66 2.74
C VAL A 299 -14.32 -13.07 2.61
N GLN A 300 -15.51 -13.31 3.17
CA GLN A 300 -16.20 -14.60 3.07
C GLN A 300 -16.48 -15.00 1.62
N ARG A 301 -16.80 -14.02 0.77
CA ARG A 301 -17.01 -14.26 -0.66
C ARG A 301 -15.71 -14.65 -1.36
N ALA A 302 -14.59 -14.00 -1.05
CA ALA A 302 -13.25 -14.37 -1.54
C ALA A 302 -12.88 -15.80 -1.11
N VAL A 303 -13.15 -16.16 0.16
CA VAL A 303 -12.92 -17.53 0.68
C VAL A 303 -13.77 -18.56 -0.06
N ALA A 304 -15.05 -18.25 -0.32
CA ALA A 304 -15.93 -19.12 -1.10
C ALA A 304 -15.46 -19.34 -2.55
N MET A 305 -14.70 -18.37 -3.10
CA MET A 305 -14.03 -18.48 -4.41
C MET A 305 -12.69 -19.20 -4.33
N GLY A 306 -12.32 -19.79 -3.20
CA GLY A 306 -11.08 -20.52 -2.98
C GLY A 306 -9.86 -19.63 -2.69
N ARG A 307 -10.07 -18.36 -2.37
CA ARG A 307 -8.97 -17.47 -1.95
C ARG A 307 -8.64 -17.67 -0.47
N VAL A 308 -7.37 -17.49 -0.12
CA VAL A 308 -6.86 -17.72 1.24
C VAL A 308 -6.50 -16.39 1.89
N PRO A 309 -7.23 -15.96 2.93
CA PRO A 309 -6.88 -14.76 3.69
C PRO A 309 -5.50 -14.86 4.35
N PHE A 310 -4.76 -13.74 4.38
CA PHE A 310 -3.44 -13.70 5.02
C PHE A 310 -3.14 -12.31 5.60
N GLY A 311 -2.07 -12.23 6.40
CA GLY A 311 -1.50 -10.99 6.91
C GLY A 311 -0.31 -10.54 6.06
N SER A 312 -0.34 -9.30 5.56
CA SER A 312 0.74 -8.72 4.74
C SER A 312 1.80 -8.03 5.60
N PRO A 313 3.09 -8.31 5.39
CA PRO A 313 4.16 -7.61 6.09
C PRO A 313 4.48 -6.23 5.49
N THR A 314 3.99 -5.93 4.28
CA THR A 314 4.26 -4.71 3.54
C THR A 314 3.16 -3.67 3.74
N LEU A 315 3.55 -2.38 3.73
CA LEU A 315 2.66 -1.24 3.83
C LEU A 315 2.00 -0.93 2.47
N SER A 316 0.83 -0.34 2.50
CA SER A 316 0.13 0.22 1.33
C SER A 316 -0.71 1.45 1.74
N ASP A 317 -1.46 2.00 0.81
CA ASP A 317 -2.42 3.09 1.07
C ASP A 317 -3.43 2.77 2.18
N GLN A 318 -3.64 1.47 2.50
CA GLN A 318 -4.49 1.06 3.63
C GLN A 318 -4.06 1.67 4.97
N ALA A 319 -2.76 1.94 5.15
CA ALA A 319 -2.22 2.53 6.37
C ALA A 319 -2.80 3.93 6.69
N LEU A 320 -3.37 4.59 5.70
CA LEU A 320 -3.95 5.93 5.78
C LEU A 320 -5.50 5.91 5.78
N MET A 321 -6.11 4.73 5.73
CA MET A 321 -7.56 4.56 5.74
C MET A 321 -8.07 4.30 7.16
N SER A 322 -9.13 5.01 7.56
CA SER A 322 -9.78 4.84 8.87
C SER A 322 -10.99 3.88 8.83
N PHE A 323 -11.31 3.34 7.67
CA PHE A 323 -12.41 2.41 7.42
C PHE A 323 -11.87 1.02 7.05
N PRO A 324 -12.69 -0.04 7.16
CA PRO A 324 -12.27 -1.40 6.81
C PRO A 324 -11.80 -1.50 5.36
N SER A 325 -10.68 -2.19 5.16
CA SER A 325 -10.09 -2.40 3.84
C SER A 325 -9.37 -3.73 3.75
N LEU A 326 -9.26 -4.27 2.55
CA LEU A 326 -8.39 -5.38 2.24
C LEU A 326 -7.48 -5.05 1.06
N LYS A 327 -6.33 -5.70 1.03
CA LYS A 327 -5.37 -5.59 -0.07
C LYS A 327 -5.47 -6.84 -0.94
N MET A 328 -5.69 -6.65 -2.25
CA MET A 328 -5.84 -7.76 -3.19
C MET A 328 -5.56 -7.26 -4.60
N GLY A 329 -4.76 -8.00 -5.37
CA GLY A 329 -4.50 -7.66 -6.77
C GLY A 329 -3.63 -8.67 -7.49
N PRO A 330 -3.55 -8.56 -8.84
CA PRO A 330 -2.71 -9.41 -9.68
C PRO A 330 -1.22 -9.19 -9.41
N GLY A 331 -0.42 -10.18 -9.78
CA GLY A 331 1.02 -10.13 -9.65
C GLY A 331 1.54 -10.64 -8.31
N LYS A 332 2.86 -10.60 -8.15
CA LYS A 332 3.57 -11.11 -6.98
C LYS A 332 4.40 -10.02 -6.32
N SER A 333 4.30 -9.88 -5.02
CA SER A 333 5.11 -8.94 -4.24
C SER A 333 6.63 -9.13 -4.44
N SER A 334 7.09 -10.36 -4.71
CA SER A 334 8.50 -10.65 -4.97
C SER A 334 9.04 -10.09 -6.30
N ARG A 335 8.18 -9.59 -7.18
CA ARG A 335 8.56 -8.91 -8.43
C ARG A 335 8.67 -7.40 -8.28
N SER A 336 8.13 -6.85 -7.18
CA SER A 336 8.18 -5.43 -6.89
C SER A 336 9.60 -4.98 -6.57
N HIS A 337 9.98 -3.79 -7.01
CA HIS A 337 11.29 -3.17 -6.77
C HIS A 337 12.48 -4.00 -7.27
N THR A 338 12.29 -4.79 -8.32
CA THR A 338 13.32 -5.62 -8.94
C THR A 338 13.59 -5.21 -10.39
N ALA A 339 14.79 -5.52 -10.89
CA ALA A 339 15.10 -5.33 -12.31
C ALA A 339 14.26 -6.29 -13.18
N ASP A 340 13.93 -5.84 -14.39
CA ASP A 340 13.07 -6.58 -15.32
C ASP A 340 11.71 -6.96 -14.70
N GLU A 341 11.11 -6.05 -13.91
CA GLU A 341 9.76 -6.19 -13.38
C GLU A 341 8.77 -6.54 -14.49
N PHE A 342 7.84 -7.44 -14.22
CA PHE A 342 6.86 -7.91 -15.20
C PHE A 342 5.56 -8.39 -14.55
N ILE A 343 4.52 -8.41 -15.36
CA ILE A 343 3.23 -9.05 -15.08
C ILE A 343 2.92 -10.05 -16.21
N PHE A 344 2.24 -11.15 -15.92
CA PHE A 344 1.62 -11.95 -16.96
C PHE A 344 0.27 -11.36 -17.39
N ILE A 345 0.00 -11.29 -18.68
CA ILE A 345 -1.29 -10.82 -19.19
C ILE A 345 -2.44 -11.67 -18.64
N GLN A 346 -2.21 -12.97 -18.45
CA GLN A 346 -3.18 -13.88 -17.84
C GLN A 346 -3.50 -13.50 -16.39
N GLU A 347 -2.55 -12.98 -15.61
CA GLU A 347 -2.81 -12.52 -14.23
C GLU A 347 -3.78 -11.34 -14.21
N ILE A 348 -3.74 -10.45 -15.23
CA ILE A 348 -4.69 -9.35 -15.39
C ILE A 348 -6.08 -9.89 -15.76
N GLU A 349 -6.15 -10.86 -16.68
CA GLU A 349 -7.40 -11.52 -17.09
C GLU A 349 -8.09 -12.18 -15.91
N GLU A 350 -7.35 -12.99 -15.15
CA GLU A 350 -7.84 -13.66 -13.94
C GLU A 350 -8.30 -12.65 -12.89
N ALA A 351 -7.56 -11.55 -12.69
CA ALA A 351 -7.92 -10.52 -11.73
C ALA A 351 -9.24 -9.83 -12.09
N ILE A 352 -9.43 -9.44 -13.36
CA ILE A 352 -10.68 -8.85 -13.82
C ILE A 352 -11.86 -9.80 -13.56
N GLY A 353 -11.73 -11.08 -13.94
CA GLY A 353 -12.75 -12.09 -13.70
C GLY A 353 -13.06 -12.29 -12.22
N LEU A 354 -12.03 -12.41 -11.40
CA LEU A 354 -12.19 -12.61 -9.95
C LEU A 354 -12.79 -11.39 -9.25
N TYR A 355 -12.41 -10.17 -9.62
CA TYR A 355 -13.00 -8.96 -9.05
C TYR A 355 -14.48 -8.82 -9.45
N LEU A 356 -14.85 -9.13 -10.69
CA LEU A 356 -16.26 -9.12 -11.10
C LEU A 356 -17.08 -10.15 -10.33
N GLU A 357 -16.57 -11.38 -10.18
CA GLU A 357 -17.21 -12.40 -9.37
C GLU A 357 -17.32 -12.00 -7.89
N LEU A 358 -16.27 -11.36 -7.35
CA LEU A 358 -16.23 -10.90 -5.97
C LEU A 358 -17.22 -9.77 -5.69
N LEU A 359 -17.40 -8.84 -6.63
CA LEU A 359 -18.06 -7.56 -6.39
C LEU A 359 -19.46 -7.48 -6.96
N ASP A 360 -19.75 -8.12 -8.11
CA ASP A 360 -21.12 -8.01 -8.70
C ASP A 360 -22.17 -8.56 -7.74
N GLY A 361 -23.13 -7.70 -7.39
CA GLY A 361 -24.21 -8.01 -6.46
C GLY A 361 -23.77 -8.28 -5.01
N ALA A 362 -22.53 -7.93 -4.64
CA ALA A 362 -22.03 -8.05 -3.28
C ALA A 362 -22.82 -7.20 -2.27
N THR A 363 -22.67 -7.50 -0.99
CA THR A 363 -23.17 -6.69 0.11
C THR A 363 -21.96 -6.08 0.85
N ILE A 364 -22.04 -4.80 1.13
CA ILE A 364 -21.09 -4.06 1.96
C ILE A 364 -21.80 -3.73 3.26
N ASP A 365 -21.20 -4.05 4.39
CA ASP A 365 -21.74 -3.68 5.70
C ASP A 365 -21.56 -2.17 5.95
N ILE A 366 -22.51 -1.56 6.69
CA ILE A 366 -22.51 -0.14 7.05
C ILE A 366 -21.94 0.02 8.47
#